data_a9fabd4f2789d39314bc6f6f42d6a8b1
#
_entry.id   a9fabd4f2789d39314bc6f6f42d6a8b1
#
_cell.length_a   1.000
_cell.length_b   1.000
_cell.length_c   1.000
_cell.angle_alpha   90.00
_cell.angle_beta   90.00
_cell.angle_gamma   90.00
#
_symmetry.space_group_name_H-M   'P 1'
#
loop_
_entity.id
_entity.type
_entity.pdbx_description
1 polymer ?
#
loop_
_entity_poly.entity_id
_entity_poly.type
_entity_poly.pdbx_seq_one_letter_code
_entity_poly.pdbx_strand_id
1 'polypeptide(L)'
;TVFRHVDRTPKQKLKRSFKAKDPAAAPIVNLLHGCREEIILRQQLELVSDALEASAKLPGANVDDLHFLIDVIRRKKDMPGTKIQIKPSFSKESGELEKTQLIVKWGGEFSHAARHQARDYGTNMRRDMLIMNKEALNNCTVYTSSERRVSASAEIFAAAFLNGDAPGDGEEVKPREMVVRKDLLDDSNAAKDLMDTVKKELKASLCPDSPTADQRPDGLPEDLPPPAYMGTEIQKLLLSLQATMRKNYAELDVDSIQHRWCTHETPALFRERWEKYVDPTHTIHTDSSRTLRSSLTSRRAYVTY
;
A
#
# COMPACT_ATOMS: atom_id res chain seq x y z
N THR A 1 -2.59 -8.06 26.02
CA THR A 1 -2.83 -6.87 25.19
C THR A 1 -2.62 -7.20 23.74
N VAL A 2 -3.51 -6.77 22.88
CA VAL A 2 -3.38 -6.91 21.42
C VAL A 2 -3.40 -5.51 20.83
N PHE A 3 -2.45 -5.19 19.95
CA PHE A 3 -2.45 -3.94 19.22
C PHE A 3 -2.02 -4.17 17.77
N ARG A 4 -2.47 -3.30 16.88
CA ARG A 4 -2.08 -3.31 15.48
C ARG A 4 -0.66 -2.75 15.32
N HIS A 5 0.06 -3.16 14.27
CA HIS A 5 1.31 -2.47 13.93
C HIS A 5 1.09 -0.95 13.83
N VAL A 6 2.10 -0.20 14.20
CA VAL A 6 2.09 1.27 14.18
C VAL A 6 2.13 1.83 12.76
N ASP A 7 2.19 3.14 12.63
CA ASP A 7 2.12 3.85 11.35
C ASP A 7 3.13 3.37 10.31
N ARG A 8 2.79 3.54 9.05
CA ARG A 8 3.62 3.14 7.91
C ARG A 8 3.43 4.09 6.74
N THR A 9 4.46 4.20 5.90
CA THR A 9 4.32 4.87 4.61
C THR A 9 3.26 4.15 3.76
N PRO A 10 2.49 4.87 2.94
CA PRO A 10 1.48 4.25 2.08
C PRO A 10 2.08 3.20 1.17
N LYS A 11 1.46 2.03 1.16
CA LYS A 11 1.81 0.95 0.23
C LYS A 11 1.18 1.24 -1.13
N GLN A 12 2.00 1.28 -2.15
CA GLN A 12 1.58 1.52 -3.51
C GLN A 12 1.77 0.26 -4.37
N LYS A 13 0.95 0.13 -5.40
CA LYS A 13 1.07 -0.96 -6.38
C LYS A 13 0.64 -0.50 -7.77
N LEU A 14 1.33 -1.00 -8.76
CA LEU A 14 0.98 -0.88 -10.17
C LEU A 14 0.68 -2.29 -10.70
N LYS A 15 -0.46 -2.45 -11.38
CA LYS A 15 -0.87 -3.74 -11.95
C LYS A 15 -1.02 -3.65 -13.45
N ARG A 16 -0.52 -4.68 -14.14
CA ARG A 16 -0.77 -4.91 -15.55
C ARG A 16 -1.13 -6.37 -15.79
N SER A 17 -2.03 -6.59 -16.73
CA SER A 17 -2.46 -7.93 -17.12
C SER A 17 -2.07 -8.18 -18.56
N PHE A 18 -1.42 -9.31 -18.80
CA PHE A 18 -0.96 -9.79 -20.09
C PHE A 18 -1.76 -11.04 -20.44
N LYS A 19 -2.41 -11.08 -21.58
CA LYS A 19 -3.13 -12.26 -22.05
C LYS A 19 -2.12 -13.31 -22.53
N ALA A 20 -2.26 -14.55 -22.09
CA ALA A 20 -1.30 -15.61 -22.42
C ALA A 20 -1.24 -15.91 -23.93
N LYS A 21 -2.33 -15.66 -24.67
CA LYS A 21 -2.40 -15.85 -26.13
C LYS A 21 -1.75 -14.71 -26.93
N ASP A 22 -1.37 -13.61 -26.28
CA ASP A 22 -0.71 -12.49 -26.94
C ASP A 22 0.79 -12.82 -27.13
N PRO A 23 1.30 -12.85 -28.37
CA PRO A 23 2.73 -13.11 -28.60
C PRO A 23 3.64 -12.11 -27.88
N ALA A 24 3.21 -10.85 -27.76
CA ALA A 24 3.95 -9.82 -27.03
C ALA A 24 4.04 -10.10 -25.51
N ALA A 25 3.18 -10.93 -24.96
CA ALA A 25 3.23 -11.32 -23.56
C ALA A 25 4.20 -12.48 -23.27
N ALA A 26 4.67 -13.20 -24.30
CA ALA A 26 5.49 -14.41 -24.13
C ALA A 26 6.72 -14.22 -23.24
N PRO A 27 7.55 -13.15 -23.36
CA PRO A 27 8.71 -12.96 -22.47
C PRO A 27 8.30 -12.84 -21.00
N ILE A 28 7.16 -12.22 -20.72
CA ILE A 28 6.64 -12.03 -19.35
C ILE A 28 6.08 -13.34 -18.81
N VAL A 29 5.37 -14.11 -19.65
CA VAL A 29 4.84 -15.42 -19.30
C VAL A 29 5.99 -16.40 -18.99
N ASN A 30 7.07 -16.32 -19.75
CA ASN A 30 8.24 -17.17 -19.55
C ASN A 30 8.92 -16.98 -18.18
N LEU A 31 8.75 -15.82 -17.54
CA LEU A 31 9.22 -15.60 -16.16
C LEU A 31 8.56 -16.53 -15.14
N LEU A 32 7.42 -17.13 -15.48
CA LEU A 32 6.75 -18.11 -14.62
C LEU A 32 7.50 -19.47 -14.61
N HIS A 33 8.34 -19.75 -15.60
CA HIS A 33 9.03 -21.04 -15.75
C HIS A 33 8.09 -22.24 -15.58
N GLY A 34 6.85 -22.13 -16.04
CA GLY A 34 5.82 -23.16 -15.88
C GLY A 34 5.19 -23.24 -14.49
N CYS A 35 5.57 -22.38 -13.56
CA CYS A 35 4.99 -22.35 -12.23
C CYS A 35 3.51 -21.93 -12.28
N ARG A 36 2.66 -22.67 -11.59
CA ARG A 36 1.22 -22.38 -11.49
C ARG A 36 0.86 -21.46 -10.34
N GLU A 37 1.82 -21.17 -9.48
CA GLU A 37 1.65 -20.30 -8.31
C GLU A 37 2.21 -18.91 -8.55
N GLU A 38 1.93 -18.01 -7.64
CA GLU A 38 2.44 -16.64 -7.64
C GLU A 38 3.95 -16.64 -7.37
N ILE A 39 4.73 -15.97 -8.22
CA ILE A 39 6.16 -15.75 -8.04
C ILE A 39 6.37 -14.34 -7.47
N ILE A 40 7.24 -14.22 -6.47
CA ILE A 40 7.60 -12.94 -5.85
C ILE A 40 9.09 -12.68 -6.03
N LEU A 41 9.43 -11.67 -6.83
CA LEU A 41 10.79 -11.21 -7.07
C LEU A 41 11.08 -9.97 -6.19
N ARG A 42 12.16 -10.00 -5.42
CA ARG A 42 12.58 -8.91 -4.53
C ARG A 42 13.92 -8.29 -4.91
N GLN A 43 14.82 -9.08 -5.47
CA GLN A 43 16.19 -8.66 -5.83
C GLN A 43 16.44 -8.70 -7.33
N GLN A 44 15.78 -9.57 -8.06
CA GLN A 44 15.97 -9.77 -9.51
C GLN A 44 14.98 -8.95 -10.34
N LEU A 45 14.87 -7.66 -10.04
CA LEU A 45 13.90 -6.80 -10.71
C LEU A 45 14.32 -6.48 -12.16
N GLU A 46 15.61 -6.53 -12.44
CA GLU A 46 16.17 -6.39 -13.78
C GLU A 46 15.63 -7.46 -14.76
N LEU A 47 15.48 -8.70 -14.32
CA LEU A 47 14.90 -9.77 -15.18
C LEU A 47 13.52 -9.41 -15.72
N VAL A 48 12.72 -8.70 -14.92
CA VAL A 48 11.40 -8.24 -15.34
C VAL A 48 11.51 -7.09 -16.32
N SER A 49 12.45 -6.18 -16.11
CA SER A 49 12.72 -5.08 -17.06
C SER A 49 13.17 -5.61 -18.40
N ASP A 50 14.07 -6.60 -18.42
CA ASP A 50 14.56 -7.25 -19.64
C ASP A 50 13.43 -7.98 -20.39
N ALA A 51 12.57 -8.68 -19.67
CA ALA A 51 11.40 -9.33 -20.26
C ALA A 51 10.40 -8.32 -20.86
N LEU A 52 10.19 -7.17 -20.21
CA LEU A 52 9.36 -6.09 -20.72
C LEU A 52 9.99 -5.46 -21.96
N GLU A 53 11.31 -5.25 -22.00
CA GLU A 53 12.03 -4.76 -23.17
C GLU A 53 11.96 -5.75 -24.35
N ALA A 54 12.08 -7.03 -24.05
CA ALA A 54 11.89 -8.08 -25.06
C ALA A 54 10.46 -8.08 -25.61
N SER A 55 9.46 -7.92 -24.75
CA SER A 55 8.05 -7.78 -25.13
C SER A 55 7.82 -6.56 -26.02
N ALA A 56 8.46 -5.43 -25.75
CA ALA A 56 8.29 -4.20 -26.52
C ALA A 56 8.78 -4.30 -27.96
N LYS A 57 9.66 -5.27 -28.26
CA LYS A 57 10.19 -5.54 -29.63
C LYS A 57 9.29 -6.45 -30.45
N LEU A 58 8.25 -7.04 -29.84
CA LEU A 58 7.37 -7.99 -30.51
C LEU A 58 6.18 -7.28 -31.21
N PRO A 59 5.69 -7.84 -32.31
CA PRO A 59 4.53 -7.28 -33.02
C PRO A 59 3.29 -7.22 -32.13
N GLY A 60 2.55 -6.13 -32.22
CA GLY A 60 1.31 -5.92 -31.45
C GLY A 60 1.53 -5.46 -30.01
N ALA A 61 2.78 -5.27 -29.58
CA ALA A 61 3.11 -4.75 -28.25
C ALA A 61 2.62 -3.31 -28.06
N ASN A 62 2.06 -3.01 -26.90
CA ASN A 62 1.83 -1.63 -26.46
C ASN A 62 3.14 -1.07 -25.87
N VAL A 63 3.98 -0.53 -26.75
CA VAL A 63 5.33 -0.08 -26.44
C VAL A 63 5.35 1.00 -25.35
N ASP A 64 4.43 1.97 -25.41
CA ASP A 64 4.35 3.06 -24.43
C ASP A 64 4.04 2.55 -23.04
N ASP A 65 3.10 1.61 -22.91
CA ASP A 65 2.73 1.02 -21.61
C ASP A 65 3.86 0.15 -21.02
N LEU A 66 4.57 -0.57 -21.87
CA LEU A 66 5.73 -1.37 -21.47
C LEU A 66 6.89 -0.50 -21.00
N HIS A 67 7.23 0.56 -21.75
CA HIS A 67 8.25 1.52 -21.35
C HIS A 67 7.89 2.25 -20.05
N PHE A 68 6.61 2.60 -19.87
CA PHE A 68 6.14 3.16 -18.61
C PHE A 68 6.37 2.20 -17.43
N LEU A 69 6.09 0.90 -17.61
CA LEU A 69 6.35 -0.11 -16.58
C LEU A 69 7.85 -0.23 -16.25
N ILE A 70 8.69 -0.28 -17.28
CA ILE A 70 10.15 -0.34 -17.12
C ILE A 70 10.64 0.87 -16.33
N ASP A 71 10.18 2.07 -16.71
CA ASP A 71 10.55 3.31 -16.04
C ASP A 71 10.12 3.32 -14.56
N VAL A 72 8.90 2.85 -14.25
CA VAL A 72 8.45 2.70 -12.87
C VAL A 72 9.32 1.71 -12.10
N ILE A 73 9.66 0.57 -12.67
CA ILE A 73 10.52 -0.43 -12.01
C ILE A 73 11.89 0.16 -11.73
N ARG A 74 12.52 0.84 -12.70
CA ARG A 74 13.84 1.48 -12.55
C ARG A 74 13.85 2.55 -11.47
N ARG A 75 12.83 3.40 -11.42
CA ARG A 75 12.70 4.45 -10.38
C ARG A 75 12.42 3.90 -8.98
N LYS A 76 11.81 2.73 -8.88
CA LYS A 76 11.38 2.17 -7.59
C LYS A 76 12.23 0.99 -7.10
N LYS A 77 13.18 0.50 -7.90
CA LYS A 77 13.96 -0.72 -7.57
C LYS A 77 14.70 -0.61 -6.25
N ASP A 78 15.25 0.55 -5.95
CA ASP A 78 16.05 0.78 -4.74
C ASP A 78 15.21 1.21 -3.53
N MET A 79 13.90 1.38 -3.72
CA MET A 79 13.02 1.73 -2.61
C MET A 79 12.76 0.50 -1.72
N PRO A 80 12.85 0.66 -0.40
CA PRO A 80 12.53 -0.41 0.53
C PRO A 80 11.10 -0.92 0.35
N GLY A 81 10.94 -2.23 0.46
CA GLY A 81 9.65 -2.88 0.27
C GLY A 81 9.27 -3.09 -1.20
N THR A 82 10.11 -2.67 -2.14
CA THR A 82 9.87 -2.93 -3.57
C THR A 82 9.95 -4.41 -3.86
N LYS A 83 8.93 -4.89 -4.53
CA LYS A 83 8.83 -6.26 -5.03
C LYS A 83 7.92 -6.34 -6.23
N ILE A 84 8.20 -7.29 -7.10
CA ILE A 84 7.34 -7.62 -8.23
C ILE A 84 6.69 -8.98 -7.97
N GLN A 85 5.38 -9.04 -8.16
CA GLN A 85 4.62 -10.28 -8.10
C GLN A 85 4.15 -10.61 -9.51
N ILE A 86 4.39 -11.85 -9.93
CA ILE A 86 3.92 -12.39 -11.19
C ILE A 86 2.87 -13.44 -10.84
N LYS A 87 1.61 -13.16 -11.14
CA LYS A 87 0.49 -14.00 -10.76
C LYS A 87 -0.20 -14.59 -11.99
N PRO A 88 -0.08 -15.89 -12.23
CA PRO A 88 -0.80 -16.57 -13.29
C PRO A 88 -2.28 -16.70 -12.93
N SER A 89 -3.13 -16.68 -13.94
CA SER A 89 -4.55 -16.99 -13.83
C SER A 89 -4.90 -18.02 -14.90
N PHE A 90 -5.50 -19.13 -14.46
CA PHE A 90 -5.86 -20.26 -15.31
C PHE A 90 -7.36 -20.29 -15.53
N SER A 91 -7.77 -20.74 -16.72
CA SER A 91 -9.18 -21.03 -17.01
C SER A 91 -9.66 -22.15 -16.10
N LYS A 92 -10.87 -22.00 -15.57
CA LYS A 92 -11.49 -23.04 -14.75
C LYS A 92 -11.94 -24.25 -15.58
N GLU A 93 -12.20 -24.04 -16.87
CA GLU A 93 -12.72 -25.06 -17.77
C GLU A 93 -11.60 -25.86 -18.43
N SER A 94 -10.62 -25.17 -19.03
CA SER A 94 -9.52 -25.82 -19.76
C SER A 94 -8.25 -26.07 -18.92
N GLY A 95 -8.11 -25.42 -17.78
CA GLY A 95 -6.87 -25.46 -16.99
C GLY A 95 -5.68 -24.78 -17.65
N GLU A 96 -5.88 -24.12 -18.80
CA GLU A 96 -4.84 -23.38 -19.51
C GLU A 96 -4.60 -22.00 -18.91
N LEU A 97 -3.38 -21.49 -19.09
CA LEU A 97 -3.03 -20.13 -18.69
C LEU A 97 -3.82 -19.11 -19.53
N GLU A 98 -4.69 -18.35 -18.90
CA GLU A 98 -5.49 -17.32 -19.53
C GLU A 98 -4.76 -15.97 -19.58
N LYS A 99 -4.16 -15.59 -18.45
CA LYS A 99 -3.46 -14.31 -18.29
C LYS A 99 -2.42 -14.37 -17.19
N THR A 100 -1.45 -13.50 -17.31
CA THR A 100 -0.43 -13.24 -16.27
C THR A 100 -0.56 -11.81 -15.78
N GLN A 101 -0.68 -11.63 -14.47
CA GLN A 101 -0.68 -10.29 -13.86
C GLN A 101 0.72 -9.97 -13.34
N LEU A 102 1.27 -8.87 -13.80
CA LEU A 102 2.46 -8.25 -13.25
C LEU A 102 2.05 -7.17 -12.23
N ILE A 103 2.52 -7.27 -11.00
CA ILE A 103 2.18 -6.35 -9.92
C ILE A 103 3.46 -5.83 -9.29
N VAL A 104 3.81 -4.60 -9.58
CA VAL A 104 4.92 -3.87 -8.94
C VAL A 104 4.37 -3.25 -7.66
N LYS A 105 5.03 -3.50 -6.53
CA LYS A 105 4.65 -2.97 -5.21
C LYS A 105 5.84 -2.27 -4.58
N TRP A 106 5.60 -1.14 -3.91
CA TRP A 106 6.61 -0.39 -3.15
C TRP A 106 5.97 0.35 -1.97
N GLY A 107 6.79 0.87 -1.05
CA GLY A 107 6.33 1.50 0.18
C GLY A 107 5.78 0.51 1.21
N GLY A 108 5.03 1.01 2.17
CA GLY A 108 4.55 0.24 3.32
C GLY A 108 5.62 0.03 4.38
N GLU A 109 6.65 0.86 4.37
CA GLU A 109 7.73 0.87 5.33
C GLU A 109 7.35 1.65 6.60
N PHE A 110 8.08 1.41 7.65
CA PHE A 110 7.93 2.05 8.94
C PHE A 110 8.14 3.56 8.82
N SER A 111 7.20 4.36 9.30
CA SER A 111 7.35 5.83 9.29
C SER A 111 8.19 6.32 10.47
N HIS A 112 8.61 7.58 10.45
CA HIS A 112 9.25 8.20 11.63
C HIS A 112 8.32 8.20 12.84
N ALA A 113 7.06 8.55 12.64
CA ALA A 113 6.04 8.54 13.68
C ALA A 113 5.85 7.15 14.30
N ALA A 114 5.99 6.09 13.51
CA ALA A 114 5.82 4.73 13.96
C ALA A 114 6.76 4.34 15.11
N ARG A 115 8.02 4.78 15.06
CA ARG A 115 8.99 4.48 16.13
C ARG A 115 8.58 5.12 17.45
N HIS A 116 8.13 6.36 17.39
CA HIS A 116 7.63 7.08 18.56
C HIS A 116 6.35 6.43 19.09
N GLN A 117 5.38 6.13 18.23
CA GLN A 117 4.13 5.45 18.62
C GLN A 117 4.40 4.12 19.34
N ALA A 118 5.27 3.27 18.78
CA ALA A 118 5.58 1.99 19.40
C ALA A 118 6.23 2.16 20.79
N ARG A 119 7.15 3.11 20.92
CA ARG A 119 7.81 3.44 22.18
C ARG A 119 6.81 3.97 23.19
N ASP A 120 5.98 4.94 22.81
CA ASP A 120 4.99 5.56 23.68
C ASP A 120 3.98 4.54 24.20
N TYR A 121 3.53 3.62 23.36
CA TYR A 121 2.66 2.52 23.80
C TYR A 121 3.36 1.61 24.82
N GLY A 122 4.63 1.28 24.59
CA GLY A 122 5.41 0.47 25.52
C GLY A 122 5.61 1.18 26.86
N THR A 123 6.03 2.45 26.83
CA THR A 123 6.25 3.26 28.03
C THR A 123 4.98 3.45 28.84
N ASN A 124 3.87 3.79 28.19
CA ASN A 124 2.59 4.00 28.87
C ASN A 124 2.10 2.70 29.50
N MET A 125 2.14 1.60 28.77
CA MET A 125 1.75 0.30 29.32
C MET A 125 2.65 -0.16 30.46
N ARG A 126 3.95 0.15 30.41
CA ARG A 126 4.85 -0.09 31.55
C ARG A 126 4.39 0.65 32.80
N ARG A 127 4.06 1.94 32.66
CA ARG A 127 3.57 2.76 33.78
C ARG A 127 2.31 2.18 34.39
N ASP A 128 1.37 1.74 33.55
CA ASP A 128 0.16 1.08 33.99
C ASP A 128 0.47 -0.24 34.74
N MET A 129 1.37 -1.06 34.21
CA MET A 129 1.77 -2.32 34.86
C MET A 129 2.52 -2.11 36.17
N LEU A 130 3.32 -1.06 36.30
CA LEU A 130 3.99 -0.74 37.57
C LEU A 130 2.98 -0.44 38.70
N ILE A 131 1.79 0.05 38.34
CA ILE A 131 0.70 0.31 39.30
C ILE A 131 -0.14 -0.93 39.56
N MET A 132 -0.49 -1.67 38.47
CA MET A 132 -1.44 -2.78 38.57
C MET A 132 -0.79 -4.12 38.91
N ASN A 133 0.31 -4.46 38.25
CA ASN A 133 1.02 -5.74 38.42
C ASN A 133 2.47 -5.66 37.91
N LYS A 134 3.38 -5.24 38.78
CA LYS A 134 4.80 -5.13 38.46
C LYS A 134 5.44 -6.45 38.02
N GLU A 135 4.98 -7.59 38.53
CA GLU A 135 5.54 -8.91 38.21
C GLU A 135 5.32 -9.29 36.74
N ALA A 136 4.30 -8.74 36.08
CA ALA A 136 4.06 -8.95 34.66
C ALA A 136 5.23 -8.48 33.78
N LEU A 137 6.06 -7.54 34.25
CA LEU A 137 7.25 -7.08 33.54
C LEU A 137 8.37 -8.12 33.54
N ASN A 138 8.39 -9.03 34.51
CA ASN A 138 9.45 -10.04 34.67
C ASN A 138 9.20 -11.30 33.81
N ASN A 139 7.93 -11.54 33.40
CA ASN A 139 7.55 -12.71 32.65
C ASN A 139 6.59 -12.36 31.52
N CYS A 140 7.14 -11.82 30.45
CA CYS A 140 6.39 -11.36 29.28
C CYS A 140 6.80 -12.15 28.03
N THR A 141 5.81 -12.67 27.29
CA THR A 141 6.00 -13.25 25.97
C THR A 141 5.34 -12.35 24.93
N VAL A 142 6.05 -12.04 23.88
CA VAL A 142 5.57 -11.18 22.79
C VAL A 142 5.30 -12.02 21.55
N TYR A 143 4.06 -12.05 21.12
CA TYR A 143 3.65 -12.70 19.88
C TYR A 143 3.63 -11.69 18.72
N THR A 144 4.17 -12.06 17.57
CA THR A 144 4.24 -11.22 16.38
C THR A 144 3.90 -12.01 15.12
N SER A 145 3.54 -11.30 14.04
CA SER A 145 3.44 -11.91 12.71
C SER A 145 4.81 -11.92 12.00
N SER A 146 4.89 -12.62 10.87
CA SER A 146 6.12 -12.64 10.06
C SER A 146 6.36 -11.35 9.24
N GLU A 147 5.42 -10.38 9.27
CA GLU A 147 5.60 -9.12 8.55
C GLU A 147 6.60 -8.20 9.26
N ARG A 148 7.64 -7.75 8.55
CA ARG A 148 8.72 -6.89 9.08
C ARG A 148 8.23 -5.72 9.94
N ARG A 149 7.17 -5.02 9.49
CA ARG A 149 6.62 -3.89 10.24
C ARG A 149 5.96 -4.30 11.56
N VAL A 150 5.36 -5.49 11.62
CA VAL A 150 4.74 -6.01 12.84
C VAL A 150 5.83 -6.41 13.83
N SER A 151 6.84 -7.13 13.37
CA SER A 151 8.00 -7.49 14.20
C SER A 151 8.72 -6.25 14.72
N ALA A 152 9.01 -5.27 13.86
CA ALA A 152 9.65 -4.01 14.28
C ALA A 152 8.80 -3.21 15.28
N SER A 153 7.45 -3.20 15.13
CA SER A 153 6.57 -2.58 16.13
C SER A 153 6.66 -3.29 17.47
N ALA A 154 6.67 -4.63 17.44
CA ALA A 154 6.74 -5.45 18.63
C ALA A 154 8.09 -5.30 19.36
N GLU A 155 9.21 -5.23 18.63
CA GLU A 155 10.55 -5.03 19.16
C GLU A 155 10.67 -3.71 19.91
N ILE A 156 10.26 -2.60 19.28
CA ILE A 156 10.33 -1.26 19.88
C ILE A 156 9.38 -1.15 21.08
N PHE A 157 8.17 -1.69 20.95
CA PHE A 157 7.22 -1.75 22.05
C PHE A 157 7.78 -2.55 23.24
N ALA A 158 8.29 -3.75 23.00
CA ALA A 158 8.83 -4.62 24.03
C ALA A 158 10.03 -4.01 24.74
N ALA A 159 10.94 -3.37 24.02
CA ALA A 159 12.06 -2.66 24.59
C ALA A 159 11.60 -1.54 25.55
N ALA A 160 10.65 -0.71 25.12
CA ALA A 160 10.12 0.37 25.97
C ALA A 160 9.27 -0.17 27.15
N PHE A 161 8.52 -1.24 26.93
CA PHE A 161 7.72 -1.88 27.96
C PHE A 161 8.55 -2.54 29.05
N LEU A 162 9.64 -3.21 28.69
CA LEU A 162 10.48 -3.94 29.65
C LEU A 162 11.54 -3.04 30.30
N ASN A 163 12.15 -2.13 29.55
CA ASN A 163 13.29 -1.34 30.02
C ASN A 163 12.92 0.10 30.41
N GLY A 164 11.80 0.63 29.91
CA GLY A 164 11.42 2.05 30.10
C GLY A 164 12.25 3.01 29.24
N ASP A 165 12.16 4.30 29.56
CA ASP A 165 12.81 5.39 28.81
C ASP A 165 14.27 5.69 29.28
N ALA A 166 14.76 5.01 30.32
CA ALA A 166 16.06 5.31 30.87
C ALA A 166 17.18 4.72 30.00
N PRO A 167 18.11 5.54 29.49
CA PRO A 167 19.43 5.06 29.15
C PRO A 167 20.12 4.82 30.49
N GLY A 168 19.95 3.69 31.08
CA GLY A 168 20.40 3.50 32.43
C GLY A 168 21.13 2.21 32.64
N ASP A 169 22.03 2.27 33.54
CA ASP A 169 22.92 1.32 34.18
C ASP A 169 22.31 -0.03 34.64
N GLY A 170 21.25 -0.50 33.97
CA GLY A 170 20.64 -1.81 34.23
C GLY A 170 20.76 -2.74 33.03
N GLU A 171 20.94 -4.00 33.30
CA GLU A 171 20.85 -5.07 32.28
C GLU A 171 19.62 -4.86 31.39
N GLU A 172 19.85 -4.76 30.08
CA GLU A 172 18.79 -4.65 29.09
C GLU A 172 17.90 -5.89 29.18
N VAL A 173 16.72 -5.74 29.77
CA VAL A 173 15.77 -6.85 29.88
C VAL A 173 15.20 -7.11 28.49
N LYS A 174 15.71 -8.12 27.84
CA LYS A 174 15.15 -8.60 26.57
C LYS A 174 13.87 -9.39 26.84
N PRO A 175 12.85 -9.25 25.98
CA PRO A 175 11.71 -10.16 26.04
C PRO A 175 12.23 -11.60 25.95
N ARG A 176 11.76 -12.47 26.82
CA ARG A 176 12.22 -13.87 26.91
C ARG A 176 12.18 -14.57 25.56
N GLU A 177 11.19 -14.24 24.75
CA GLU A 177 11.06 -14.75 23.38
C GLU A 177 10.07 -13.91 22.57
N MET A 178 10.45 -13.50 21.36
CA MET A 178 9.49 -13.02 20.38
C MET A 178 9.06 -14.18 19.50
N VAL A 179 7.82 -14.64 19.66
CA VAL A 179 7.29 -15.80 18.97
C VAL A 179 6.46 -15.39 17.76
N VAL A 180 6.85 -15.87 16.58
CA VAL A 180 6.06 -15.64 15.36
C VAL A 180 4.88 -16.61 15.32
N ARG A 181 3.66 -16.08 15.47
CA ARG A 181 2.42 -16.85 15.47
C ARG A 181 1.48 -16.36 14.37
N LYS A 182 1.72 -16.86 13.16
CA LYS A 182 0.88 -16.54 11.98
C LYS A 182 -0.55 -17.01 12.13
N ASP A 183 -0.75 -18.14 12.74
CA ASP A 183 -2.06 -18.74 13.04
C ASP A 183 -2.95 -17.83 13.90
N LEU A 184 -2.37 -17.03 14.78
CA LEU A 184 -3.11 -16.11 15.64
C LEU A 184 -3.25 -14.70 15.05
N LEU A 185 -2.31 -14.26 14.20
CA LEU A 185 -2.15 -12.84 13.85
C LEU A 185 -2.30 -12.52 12.36
N ASP A 186 -2.30 -13.51 11.47
CA ASP A 186 -2.35 -13.32 10.03
C ASP A 186 -3.65 -13.79 9.36
N ASP A 187 -4.77 -13.81 10.07
CA ASP A 187 -6.07 -14.12 9.46
C ASP A 187 -6.59 -12.96 8.60
N SER A 188 -5.98 -12.81 7.44
CA SER A 188 -6.30 -11.74 6.49
C SER A 188 -7.56 -12.00 5.66
N ASN A 189 -8.18 -13.19 5.76
CA ASN A 189 -9.27 -13.60 4.88
C ASN A 189 -10.63 -13.76 5.60
N ALA A 190 -10.67 -13.80 6.92
CA ALA A 190 -11.89 -14.11 7.70
C ALA A 190 -13.11 -13.22 7.39
N ALA A 191 -12.87 -11.95 7.00
CA ALA A 191 -13.96 -11.04 6.67
C ALA A 191 -13.85 -10.47 5.25
N LYS A 192 -13.06 -11.10 4.39
CA LYS A 192 -12.75 -10.55 3.05
C LYS A 192 -14.00 -10.37 2.20
N ASP A 193 -14.85 -11.36 2.13
CA ASP A 193 -16.04 -11.34 1.28
C ASP A 193 -17.06 -10.32 1.80
N LEU A 194 -17.24 -10.22 3.11
CA LEU A 194 -18.06 -9.19 3.75
C LEU A 194 -17.50 -7.80 3.47
N MET A 195 -16.19 -7.60 3.64
CA MET A 195 -15.53 -6.34 3.34
C MET A 195 -15.63 -5.95 1.86
N ASP A 196 -15.55 -6.91 0.93
CA ASP A 196 -15.67 -6.64 -0.49
C ASP A 196 -17.11 -6.29 -0.88
N THR A 197 -18.12 -6.86 -0.21
CA THR A 197 -19.53 -6.48 -0.33
C THR A 197 -19.76 -5.03 0.14
N VAL A 198 -19.34 -4.71 1.36
CA VAL A 198 -19.45 -3.33 1.91
C VAL A 198 -18.72 -2.31 1.04
N LYS A 199 -17.55 -2.65 0.51
CA LYS A 199 -16.83 -1.77 -0.43
C LYS A 199 -17.58 -1.52 -1.73
N LYS A 200 -18.30 -2.52 -2.26
CA LYS A 200 -19.12 -2.34 -3.46
C LYS A 200 -20.29 -1.41 -3.20
N GLU A 201 -20.98 -1.61 -2.09
CA GLU A 201 -22.10 -0.77 -1.65
C GLU A 201 -21.66 0.67 -1.40
N LEU A 202 -20.55 0.84 -0.66
CA LEU A 202 -19.96 2.16 -0.42
C LEU A 202 -19.57 2.86 -1.72
N LYS A 203 -18.96 2.15 -2.67
CA LYS A 203 -18.61 2.73 -3.98
C LYS A 203 -19.85 3.17 -4.76
N ALA A 204 -20.93 2.42 -4.68
CA ALA A 204 -22.19 2.80 -5.31
C ALA A 204 -22.79 4.06 -4.68
N SER A 205 -22.80 4.16 -3.36
CA SER A 205 -23.33 5.33 -2.64
C SER A 205 -22.47 6.60 -2.78
N LEU A 206 -21.16 6.44 -3.07
CA LEU A 206 -20.25 7.56 -3.32
C LEU A 206 -20.25 8.07 -4.76
N CYS A 207 -21.03 7.46 -5.67
CA CYS A 207 -21.12 7.87 -7.06
C CYS A 207 -22.24 8.91 -7.22
N PRO A 208 -21.95 10.16 -7.66
CA PRO A 208 -22.98 11.19 -7.85
C PRO A 208 -24.06 10.82 -8.89
N ASP A 209 -23.69 9.97 -9.84
CA ASP A 209 -24.62 9.50 -10.89
C ASP A 209 -25.40 8.23 -10.48
N SER A 210 -25.23 7.77 -9.25
CA SER A 210 -25.95 6.61 -8.73
C SER A 210 -27.39 6.95 -8.39
N PRO A 211 -28.35 6.04 -8.60
CA PRO A 211 -29.70 6.18 -8.10
C PRO A 211 -29.78 6.35 -6.56
N THR A 212 -28.71 5.98 -5.87
CA THR A 212 -28.59 6.08 -4.41
C THR A 212 -27.78 7.29 -3.95
N ALA A 213 -27.39 8.20 -4.84
CA ALA A 213 -26.54 9.35 -4.52
C ALA A 213 -27.12 10.27 -3.44
N ASP A 214 -28.44 10.40 -3.42
CA ASP A 214 -29.16 11.25 -2.44
C ASP A 214 -29.48 10.51 -1.14
N GLN A 215 -29.17 9.21 -1.04
CA GLN A 215 -29.43 8.45 0.18
C GLN A 215 -28.46 8.89 1.28
N ARG A 216 -29.01 9.10 2.46
CA ARG A 216 -28.27 9.43 3.65
C ARG A 216 -28.17 8.19 4.54
N PRO A 217 -26.96 7.78 4.92
CA PRO A 217 -26.80 6.72 5.92
C PRO A 217 -27.41 7.13 7.27
N ASP A 218 -27.94 6.18 8.00
CA ASP A 218 -28.41 6.39 9.36
C ASP A 218 -27.28 6.95 10.23
N GLY A 219 -27.60 7.99 11.00
CA GLY A 219 -26.64 8.65 11.88
C GLY A 219 -25.77 9.74 11.22
N LEU A 220 -25.93 9.99 9.92
CA LEU A 220 -25.28 11.15 9.30
C LEU A 220 -25.97 12.44 9.75
N PRO A 221 -25.24 13.42 10.33
CA PRO A 221 -25.81 14.72 10.72
C PRO A 221 -26.57 15.40 9.57
N GLU A 222 -27.68 16.04 9.89
CA GLU A 222 -28.58 16.65 8.88
C GLU A 222 -27.94 17.83 8.14
N ASP A 223 -26.99 18.50 8.76
CA ASP A 223 -26.24 19.63 8.21
C ASP A 223 -25.16 19.20 7.20
N LEU A 224 -24.83 17.91 7.13
CA LEU A 224 -23.87 17.40 6.16
C LEU A 224 -24.58 16.94 4.88
N PRO A 225 -24.00 17.16 3.70
CA PRO A 225 -24.54 16.64 2.45
C PRO A 225 -24.45 15.12 2.39
N PRO A 226 -25.23 14.46 1.51
CA PRO A 226 -25.07 13.03 1.23
C PRO A 226 -23.63 12.65 0.84
N PRO A 227 -23.19 11.42 1.10
CA PRO A 227 -21.78 10.98 0.89
C PRO A 227 -21.24 11.23 -0.52
N ALA A 228 -22.06 11.10 -1.55
CA ALA A 228 -21.66 11.35 -2.93
C ALA A 228 -21.22 12.81 -3.16
N TYR A 229 -21.93 13.76 -2.56
CA TYR A 229 -21.60 15.18 -2.67
C TYR A 229 -20.41 15.56 -1.78
N MET A 230 -20.27 14.93 -0.60
CA MET A 230 -19.07 15.10 0.22
C MET A 230 -17.81 14.66 -0.54
N GLY A 231 -17.87 13.59 -1.31
CA GLY A 231 -16.77 13.14 -2.16
C GLY A 231 -16.35 14.21 -3.17
N THR A 232 -17.30 14.90 -3.77
CA THR A 232 -17.05 15.99 -4.71
C THR A 232 -16.37 17.19 -4.03
N GLU A 233 -16.82 17.57 -2.84
CA GLU A 233 -16.20 18.67 -2.09
C GLU A 233 -14.78 18.31 -1.63
N ILE A 234 -14.56 17.10 -1.15
CA ILE A 234 -13.21 16.60 -0.82
C ILE A 234 -12.29 16.67 -2.05
N GLN A 235 -12.79 16.29 -3.23
CA GLN A 235 -12.02 16.36 -4.47
C GLN A 235 -11.61 17.81 -4.82
N LYS A 236 -12.51 18.78 -4.66
CA LYS A 236 -12.20 20.20 -4.87
C LYS A 236 -11.10 20.68 -3.92
N LEU A 237 -11.18 20.32 -2.64
CA LEU A 237 -10.17 20.66 -1.64
C LEU A 237 -8.81 20.02 -1.96
N LEU A 238 -8.80 18.77 -2.40
CA LEU A 238 -7.57 18.09 -2.82
C LEU A 238 -6.94 18.73 -4.06
N LEU A 239 -7.74 19.17 -5.03
CA LEU A 239 -7.25 19.92 -6.21
C LEU A 239 -6.63 21.26 -5.81
N SER A 240 -7.25 21.97 -4.88
CA SER A 240 -6.70 23.21 -4.34
C SER A 240 -5.38 22.97 -3.60
N LEU A 241 -5.31 21.93 -2.77
CA LEU A 241 -4.09 21.52 -2.08
C LEU A 241 -2.98 21.16 -3.09
N GLN A 242 -3.31 20.43 -4.15
CA GLN A 242 -2.35 20.06 -5.20
C GLN A 242 -1.78 21.32 -5.90
N ALA A 243 -2.63 22.28 -6.23
CA ALA A 243 -2.20 23.52 -6.87
C ALA A 243 -1.24 24.30 -5.96
N THR A 244 -1.58 24.42 -4.67
CA THR A 244 -0.73 25.05 -3.65
C THR A 244 0.61 24.32 -3.52
N MET A 245 0.58 23.00 -3.45
CA MET A 245 1.79 22.19 -3.33
C MET A 245 2.68 22.34 -4.56
N ARG A 246 2.12 22.32 -5.78
CA ARG A 246 2.88 22.53 -7.00
C ARG A 246 3.57 23.89 -7.05
N LYS A 247 2.85 24.93 -6.61
CA LYS A 247 3.43 26.27 -6.47
C LYS A 247 4.59 26.27 -5.48
N ASN A 248 4.40 25.72 -4.30
CA ASN A 248 5.43 25.68 -3.26
C ASN A 248 6.68 24.90 -3.69
N TYR A 249 6.52 23.79 -4.41
CA TYR A 249 7.66 23.03 -4.96
C TYR A 249 8.39 23.77 -6.09
N ALA A 250 7.78 24.75 -6.74
CA ALA A 250 8.42 25.57 -7.75
C ALA A 250 9.13 26.79 -7.16
N GLU A 251 8.61 27.35 -6.08
CA GLU A 251 9.03 28.64 -5.52
C GLU A 251 9.89 28.52 -4.26
N LEU A 252 9.79 27.41 -3.50
CA LEU A 252 10.43 27.23 -2.21
C LEU A 252 11.47 26.13 -2.24
N ASP A 253 12.51 26.27 -1.43
CA ASP A 253 13.43 25.20 -1.10
C ASP A 253 12.80 24.25 -0.06
N VAL A 254 12.14 23.21 -0.57
CA VAL A 254 11.38 22.25 0.24
C VAL A 254 12.29 21.46 1.18
N ASP A 255 13.53 21.22 0.80
CA ASP A 255 14.51 20.51 1.63
C ASP A 255 14.95 21.36 2.84
N SER A 256 15.00 22.68 2.68
CA SER A 256 15.29 23.59 3.82
C SER A 256 14.13 23.69 4.80
N ILE A 257 12.89 23.53 4.36
CA ILE A 257 11.70 23.58 5.20
C ILE A 257 11.51 22.27 5.98
N GLN A 258 11.67 21.14 5.31
CA GLN A 258 11.50 19.81 5.91
C GLN A 258 12.80 19.01 5.86
N HIS A 259 13.55 18.99 6.96
CA HIS A 259 14.80 18.27 7.08
C HIS A 259 14.64 16.77 7.43
N ARG A 260 13.45 16.34 7.87
CA ARG A 260 13.21 14.99 8.37
C ARG A 260 12.11 14.28 7.61
N TRP A 261 12.47 13.79 6.44
CA TRP A 261 11.59 12.91 5.68
C TRP A 261 11.49 11.53 6.34
N CYS A 262 10.35 10.86 6.16
CA CYS A 262 10.21 9.47 6.57
C CYS A 262 11.28 8.60 5.91
N THR A 263 11.62 7.47 6.54
CA THR A 263 12.62 6.54 6.03
C THR A 263 12.45 6.29 4.54
N HIS A 264 13.49 6.60 3.76
CA HIS A 264 13.50 6.48 2.31
C HIS A 264 12.46 7.31 1.57
N GLU A 265 11.88 8.30 2.20
CA GLU A 265 11.07 9.30 1.53
C GLU A 265 11.95 10.49 1.10
N THR A 266 11.66 11.01 -0.08
CA THR A 266 12.29 12.22 -0.61
C THR A 266 11.19 13.25 -0.89
N PRO A 267 11.52 14.55 -1.04
CA PRO A 267 10.55 15.56 -1.45
C PRO A 267 9.79 15.15 -2.71
N ALA A 268 10.49 14.60 -3.70
CA ALA A 268 9.88 14.14 -4.94
C ALA A 268 8.87 13.01 -4.74
N LEU A 269 9.18 12.04 -3.86
CA LEU A 269 8.27 10.94 -3.53
C LEU A 269 7.07 11.40 -2.74
N PHE A 270 7.25 12.33 -1.82
CA PHE A 270 6.15 12.96 -1.09
C PHE A 270 5.20 13.66 -2.05
N ARG A 271 5.72 14.48 -2.97
CA ARG A 271 4.95 15.15 -4.01
C ARG A 271 4.21 14.14 -4.89
N GLU A 272 4.90 13.13 -5.43
CA GLU A 272 4.30 12.07 -6.26
C GLU A 272 3.13 11.39 -5.55
N ARG A 273 3.28 11.11 -4.26
CA ARG A 273 2.26 10.47 -3.45
C ARG A 273 1.00 11.31 -3.32
N TRP A 274 1.15 12.61 -3.04
CA TRP A 274 0.02 13.51 -2.93
C TRP A 274 -0.63 13.80 -4.29
N GLU A 275 0.15 13.92 -5.36
CA GLU A 275 -0.41 14.10 -6.70
C GLU A 275 -1.29 12.93 -7.15
N LYS A 276 -0.97 11.71 -6.71
CA LYS A 276 -1.80 10.53 -6.98
C LYS A 276 -3.16 10.54 -6.30
N TYR A 277 -3.30 11.17 -5.14
CA TYR A 277 -4.60 11.29 -4.49
C TYR A 277 -5.58 12.16 -5.27
N VAL A 278 -5.07 13.04 -6.08
CA VAL A 278 -5.87 14.03 -6.82
C VAL A 278 -6.13 13.60 -8.26
N ASP A 279 -5.43 12.58 -8.74
CA ASP A 279 -5.67 12.04 -10.08
C ASP A 279 -7.11 11.50 -10.17
N PRO A 280 -7.98 12.11 -11.01
CA PRO A 280 -9.38 11.69 -11.12
C PRO A 280 -9.54 10.24 -11.59
N THR A 281 -8.49 9.63 -12.16
CA THR A 281 -8.48 8.20 -12.47
C THR A 281 -8.36 7.32 -11.22
N HIS A 282 -8.02 7.91 -10.07
CA HIS A 282 -7.84 7.24 -8.79
C HIS A 282 -8.90 7.63 -7.75
N THR A 283 -9.48 8.81 -7.88
CA THR A 283 -10.47 9.35 -6.96
C THR A 283 -11.85 8.98 -7.49
N ILE A 284 -12.52 8.04 -6.84
CA ILE A 284 -13.92 7.66 -7.14
C ILE A 284 -14.09 7.29 -8.62
N HIS A 285 -13.99 6.01 -8.95
CA HIS A 285 -14.43 5.51 -10.25
C HIS A 285 -15.92 5.81 -10.44
N THR A 286 -16.22 6.98 -10.97
CA THR A 286 -17.47 7.18 -11.67
C THR A 286 -17.34 6.44 -12.98
N ASP A 287 -18.08 5.37 -13.15
CA ASP A 287 -18.13 4.55 -14.38
C ASP A 287 -18.80 5.30 -15.55
N SER A 288 -18.99 6.63 -15.41
CA SER A 288 -19.48 7.56 -16.45
C SER A 288 -18.51 7.73 -17.62
N SER A 289 -17.34 7.12 -17.59
CA SER A 289 -16.32 7.21 -18.64
C SER A 289 -16.56 6.30 -19.86
N ARG A 290 -17.76 5.74 -20.03
CA ARG A 290 -18.07 5.06 -21.30
C ARG A 290 -18.08 6.00 -22.51
N THR A 291 -18.30 7.31 -22.28
CA THR A 291 -18.37 8.30 -23.35
C THR A 291 -17.04 9.03 -23.63
N LEU A 292 -16.09 9.00 -22.70
CA LEU A 292 -14.75 9.59 -22.88
C LEU A 292 -13.68 8.57 -23.34
N ARG A 293 -14.07 7.32 -23.59
CA ARG A 293 -13.16 6.24 -24.00
C ARG A 293 -12.60 6.36 -25.42
N SER A 294 -13.01 7.32 -26.23
CA SER A 294 -12.54 7.41 -27.62
C SER A 294 -11.34 8.32 -27.86
N SER A 295 -10.86 9.08 -26.85
CA SER A 295 -9.74 10.01 -27.07
C SER A 295 -8.53 9.88 -26.12
N LEU A 296 -8.55 8.96 -25.15
CA LEU A 296 -7.48 8.79 -24.16
C LEU A 296 -7.11 7.30 -23.90
N THR A 297 -6.91 6.55 -24.97
CA THR A 297 -6.65 5.10 -24.92
C THR A 297 -5.22 4.70 -24.49
N SER A 298 -4.41 5.58 -23.89
CA SER A 298 -2.99 5.24 -23.72
C SER A 298 -2.41 5.26 -22.30
N ARG A 299 -3.18 5.58 -21.23
CA ARG A 299 -2.53 5.63 -19.89
C ARG A 299 -3.44 5.13 -18.76
N ARG A 300 -3.66 3.83 -18.65
CA ARG A 300 -4.29 3.22 -17.48
C ARG A 300 -3.28 2.55 -16.56
N ALA A 301 -2.73 3.32 -15.64
CA ALA A 301 -2.07 2.78 -14.46
C ALA A 301 -3.11 2.61 -13.34
N TYR A 302 -3.37 1.39 -12.89
CA TYR A 302 -4.19 1.13 -11.71
C TYR A 302 -3.27 1.07 -10.50
N VAL A 303 -3.32 2.11 -9.66
CA VAL A 303 -2.73 2.06 -8.33
C VAL A 303 -3.88 1.84 -7.34
N THR A 304 -3.89 0.72 -6.64
CA THR A 304 -4.86 0.42 -5.58
C THR A 304 -4.09 0.32 -4.26
N TYR A 305 -4.61 0.95 -3.23
CA TYR A 305 -4.07 0.94 -1.88
C TYR A 305 -4.34 -0.37 -1.14
#